data_1a70fda13a53d1951261589754dca472
#
_entry.id   1a70fda13a53d1951261589754dca472
#
_cell.length_a   1.000
_cell.length_b   1.000
_cell.length_c   1.000
_cell.angle_alpha   90.00
_cell.angle_beta   90.00
_cell.angle_gamma   90.00
#
_symmetry.space_group_name_H-M   'P 1'
#
loop_
_entity.id
_entity.type
_entity.pdbx_description
1 polymer ?
#
loop_
_entity_poly.entity_id
_entity_poly.type
_entity_poly.pdbx_seq_one_letter_code
_entity_poly.pdbx_strand_id
1 'polypeptide(L)'
;AEVRREPSPRNPGQKKSTIQVKLHQAEGQTHVLCVSSERKEKDRAIREAQEKRLVADLAKLEKRVAKGRGKATQPEQVQQSIGRLRERYSRVARYYRMEYDAEAKTFHYSLDEAQRAQAEKLDGSYLLKTDREDLSADEAWRIYILLTRAEAAFRTLKSPLGERPVFHHKEGRVEAHIFLCLSLIHISEPTRQAE
;
A
#
# COMPACT_ATOMS: atom_id res chain seq x y z
N ALA A 1 -4.51 8.69 -21.26
CA ALA A 1 -5.98 8.66 -21.12
C ALA A 1 -6.38 8.87 -19.65
N GLU A 2 -7.57 9.40 -19.45
CA GLU A 2 -8.17 9.56 -18.13
C GLU A 2 -9.33 8.59 -17.98
N VAL A 3 -9.31 7.80 -16.93
CA VAL A 3 -10.34 6.81 -16.64
C VAL A 3 -11.04 7.18 -15.34
N ARG A 4 -12.37 7.13 -15.34
CA ARG A 4 -13.18 7.34 -14.13
C ARG A 4 -13.45 6.00 -13.45
N ARG A 5 -13.09 5.90 -12.18
CA ARG A 5 -13.39 4.75 -11.36
C ARG A 5 -14.79 4.92 -10.76
N GLU A 6 -15.66 3.95 -11.00
CA GLU A 6 -16.95 3.87 -10.32
C GLU A 6 -16.76 3.63 -8.82
N PRO A 7 -17.61 4.24 -7.96
CA PRO A 7 -17.59 4.00 -6.53
C PRO A 7 -17.73 2.52 -6.20
N SER A 8 -17.14 2.11 -5.07
CA SER A 8 -17.35 0.75 -4.59
C SER A 8 -18.82 0.52 -4.24
N PRO A 9 -19.43 -0.64 -4.54
CA PRO A 9 -20.78 -0.98 -4.10
C PRO A 9 -20.97 -0.86 -2.58
N ARG A 10 -19.89 -1.01 -1.80
CA ARG A 10 -19.91 -0.85 -0.33
C ARG A 10 -19.97 0.61 0.12
N ASN A 11 -19.61 1.55 -0.74
CA ASN A 11 -19.63 2.98 -0.44
C ASN A 11 -20.03 3.77 -1.70
N PRO A 12 -21.33 3.74 -2.07
CA PRO A 12 -21.83 4.39 -3.28
C PRO A 12 -21.74 5.93 -3.22
N GLY A 13 -21.66 6.51 -2.02
CA GLY A 13 -21.45 7.95 -1.82
C GLY A 13 -20.01 8.43 -1.98
N GLN A 14 -19.05 7.53 -2.22
CA GLN A 14 -17.67 7.91 -2.43
C GLN A 14 -17.53 8.73 -3.71
N LYS A 15 -16.77 9.83 -3.67
CA LYS A 15 -16.46 10.64 -4.85
C LYS A 15 -15.79 9.77 -5.91
N LYS A 16 -16.22 9.91 -7.17
CA LYS A 16 -15.57 9.24 -8.30
C LYS A 16 -14.11 9.68 -8.37
N SER A 17 -13.18 8.75 -8.26
CA SER A 17 -11.75 9.05 -8.37
C SER A 17 -11.33 8.98 -9.84
N THR A 18 -10.51 9.94 -10.24
CA THR A 18 -9.92 9.98 -11.57
C THR A 18 -8.58 9.27 -11.56
N ILE A 19 -8.36 8.45 -12.58
CA ILE A 19 -7.11 7.74 -12.78
C ILE A 19 -6.58 8.10 -14.15
N GLN A 20 -5.34 8.57 -14.20
CA GLN A 20 -4.62 8.81 -15.45
C GLN A 20 -3.85 7.53 -15.80
N VAL A 21 -3.96 7.09 -17.03
CA VAL A 21 -3.28 5.89 -17.53
C VAL A 21 -2.48 6.22 -18.78
N LYS A 22 -1.26 5.67 -18.86
CA LYS A 22 -0.37 5.80 -20.02
C LYS A 22 0.23 4.44 -20.35
N LEU A 23 0.09 4.03 -21.61
CA LEU A 23 0.68 2.80 -22.12
C LEU A 23 2.14 3.02 -22.51
N HIS A 24 2.97 2.03 -22.25
CA HIS A 24 4.34 1.92 -22.73
C HIS A 24 4.61 0.46 -23.09
N GLN A 25 5.00 0.21 -24.32
CA GLN A 25 5.36 -1.11 -24.81
C GLN A 25 6.87 -1.19 -25.00
N ALA A 26 7.49 -2.21 -24.40
CA ALA A 26 8.91 -2.47 -24.53
C ALA A 26 9.18 -3.97 -24.39
N GLU A 27 10.06 -4.49 -25.23
CA GLU A 27 10.58 -5.86 -25.15
C GLU A 27 9.49 -6.96 -25.10
N GLY A 28 8.42 -6.82 -25.88
CA GLY A 28 7.31 -7.80 -25.91
C GLY A 28 6.43 -7.76 -24.64
N GLN A 29 6.51 -6.69 -23.87
CA GLN A 29 5.72 -6.49 -22.67
C GLN A 29 5.01 -5.15 -22.70
N THR A 30 3.77 -5.16 -22.26
CA THR A 30 2.97 -3.95 -22.11
C THR A 30 2.97 -3.50 -20.65
N HIS A 31 3.37 -2.24 -20.46
CA HIS A 31 3.38 -1.57 -19.17
C HIS A 31 2.35 -0.46 -19.18
N VAL A 32 1.49 -0.40 -18.18
CA VAL A 32 0.52 0.67 -18.00
C VAL A 32 0.85 1.44 -16.74
N LEU A 33 1.35 2.66 -16.91
CA LEU A 33 1.56 3.57 -15.80
C LEU A 33 0.22 4.18 -15.41
N CYS A 34 -0.15 4.01 -14.15
CA CYS A 34 -1.39 4.52 -13.58
C CYS A 34 -1.09 5.52 -12.47
N VAL A 35 -1.82 6.63 -12.43
CA VAL A 35 -1.76 7.63 -11.36
C VAL A 35 -3.18 7.87 -10.83
N SER A 36 -3.39 7.55 -9.56
CA SER A 36 -4.69 7.70 -8.89
C SER A 36 -4.66 8.85 -7.89
N SER A 37 -5.60 9.78 -7.98
CA SER A 37 -5.75 10.90 -7.05
C SER A 37 -6.02 10.44 -5.62
N GLU A 38 -6.93 9.47 -5.44
CA GLU A 38 -7.25 8.90 -4.13
C GLU A 38 -6.05 8.23 -3.48
N ARG A 39 -5.29 7.46 -4.27
CA ARG A 39 -4.07 6.80 -3.79
C ARG A 39 -2.98 7.82 -3.44
N LYS A 40 -2.88 8.90 -4.21
CA LYS A 40 -1.95 10.00 -3.94
C LYS A 40 -2.19 10.64 -2.57
N GLU A 41 -3.44 10.95 -2.26
CA GLU A 41 -3.81 11.50 -0.95
C GLU A 41 -3.50 10.53 0.19
N LYS A 42 -3.80 9.24 0.00
CA LYS A 42 -3.50 8.19 0.96
C LYS A 42 -1.99 8.01 1.18
N ASP A 43 -1.21 7.97 0.09
CA ASP A 43 0.25 7.82 0.16
C ASP A 43 0.89 9.01 0.88
N ARG A 44 0.40 10.22 0.59
CA ARG A 44 0.80 11.45 1.27
C ARG A 44 0.49 11.38 2.77
N ALA A 45 -0.73 11.04 3.16
CA ALA A 45 -1.12 10.95 4.56
C ALA A 45 -0.28 9.92 5.34
N ILE A 46 -0.01 8.75 4.72
CA ILE A 46 0.85 7.73 5.32
C ILE A 46 2.28 8.24 5.49
N ARG A 47 2.83 8.92 4.48
CA ARG A 47 4.18 9.50 4.54
C ARG A 47 4.28 10.53 5.66
N GLU A 48 3.38 11.51 5.70
CA GLU A 48 3.36 12.56 6.72
C GLU A 48 3.26 11.98 8.14
N ALA A 49 2.42 10.97 8.34
CA ALA A 49 2.30 10.29 9.62
C ALA A 49 3.59 9.55 10.03
N GLN A 50 4.27 8.91 9.09
CA GLN A 50 5.54 8.23 9.33
C GLN A 50 6.68 9.22 9.58
N GLU A 51 6.76 10.32 8.82
CA GLU A 51 7.74 11.40 9.02
C GLU A 51 7.60 12.00 10.41
N LYS A 52 6.38 12.33 10.83
CA LYS A 52 6.13 12.88 12.18
C LYS A 52 6.65 11.95 13.27
N ARG A 53 6.44 10.64 13.14
CA ARG A 53 6.93 9.64 14.10
C ARG A 53 8.45 9.51 14.07
N LEU A 54 9.05 9.47 12.88
CA LEU A 54 10.49 9.41 12.70
C LEU A 54 11.18 10.61 13.34
N VAL A 55 10.73 11.84 13.04
CA VAL A 55 11.29 13.09 13.58
C VAL A 55 11.20 13.09 15.11
N ALA A 56 10.07 12.65 15.67
CA ALA A 56 9.92 12.53 17.11
C ALA A 56 10.94 11.55 17.74
N ASP A 57 11.20 10.43 17.08
CA ASP A 57 12.16 9.44 17.57
C ASP A 57 13.62 9.89 17.34
N LEU A 58 13.92 10.61 16.26
CA LEU A 58 15.22 11.25 16.01
C LEU A 58 15.52 12.31 17.09
N ALA A 59 14.55 13.16 17.42
CA ALA A 59 14.70 14.15 18.50
C ALA A 59 14.92 13.50 19.87
N LYS A 60 14.31 12.33 20.13
CA LYS A 60 14.59 11.57 21.36
C LYS A 60 16.02 11.02 21.36
N LEU A 61 16.50 10.52 20.22
CA LEU A 61 17.87 10.05 20.08
C LEU A 61 18.87 11.19 20.30
N GLU A 62 18.65 12.34 19.68
CA GLU A 62 19.46 13.54 19.83
C GLU A 62 19.56 13.97 21.30
N LYS A 63 18.41 14.11 21.99
CA LYS A 63 18.36 14.45 23.42
C LYS A 63 19.07 13.41 24.31
N ARG A 64 18.97 12.12 23.94
CA ARG A 64 19.63 11.05 24.68
C ARG A 64 21.15 11.11 24.52
N VAL A 65 21.64 11.39 23.32
CA VAL A 65 23.07 11.56 23.02
C VAL A 65 23.59 12.82 23.72
N ALA A 66 22.88 13.95 23.62
CA ALA A 66 23.26 15.21 24.25
C ALA A 66 23.37 15.13 25.78
N LYS A 67 22.59 14.28 26.45
CA LYS A 67 22.68 14.05 27.91
C LYS A 67 23.99 13.36 28.32
N GLY A 68 24.71 12.74 27.40
CA GLY A 68 26.06 12.24 27.61
C GLY A 68 26.23 11.12 28.68
N ARG A 69 25.15 10.45 29.10
CA ARG A 69 25.19 9.50 30.21
C ARG A 69 25.36 8.05 29.72
N GLY A 70 26.44 7.41 30.18
CA GLY A 70 26.67 5.97 30.04
C GLY A 70 26.85 5.48 28.60
N LYS A 71 26.32 4.30 28.29
CA LYS A 71 26.44 3.63 26.98
C LYS A 71 25.73 4.37 25.83
N ALA A 72 24.90 5.40 26.14
CA ALA A 72 24.10 6.10 25.14
C ALA A 72 24.92 6.91 24.12
N THR A 73 26.17 7.25 24.45
CA THR A 73 27.08 8.00 23.59
C THR A 73 28.15 7.11 22.92
N GLN A 74 28.11 5.81 23.15
CA GLN A 74 29.03 4.90 22.46
C GLN A 74 28.65 4.84 20.96
N PRO A 75 29.62 5.00 20.05
CA PRO A 75 29.36 5.03 18.60
C PRO A 75 28.54 3.83 18.11
N GLU A 76 28.86 2.65 18.58
CA GLU A 76 28.16 1.41 18.22
C GLU A 76 26.67 1.44 18.60
N GLN A 77 26.35 1.95 19.81
CA GLN A 77 24.96 2.02 20.30
C GLN A 77 24.15 3.07 19.54
N VAL A 78 24.79 4.19 19.18
CA VAL A 78 24.15 5.23 18.38
C VAL A 78 23.91 4.70 16.95
N GLN A 79 24.91 4.08 16.33
CA GLN A 79 24.78 3.48 15.00
C GLN A 79 23.71 2.38 14.96
N GLN A 80 23.63 1.54 15.99
CA GLN A 80 22.57 0.54 16.12
C GLN A 80 21.19 1.19 16.24
N SER A 81 21.09 2.31 16.97
CA SER A 81 19.84 3.05 17.11
C SER A 81 19.41 3.67 15.77
N ILE A 82 20.35 4.25 15.01
CA ILE A 82 20.11 4.77 13.66
C ILE A 82 19.64 3.64 12.73
N GLY A 83 20.30 2.49 12.77
CA GLY A 83 19.91 1.31 11.98
C GLY A 83 18.48 0.86 12.26
N ARG A 84 18.09 0.78 13.53
CA ARG A 84 16.71 0.44 13.94
C ARG A 84 15.68 1.47 13.47
N LEU A 85 16.02 2.77 13.48
CA LEU A 85 15.13 3.81 12.98
C LEU A 85 14.99 3.73 11.45
N ARG A 86 16.08 3.48 10.72
CA ARG A 86 16.05 3.25 9.26
C ARG A 86 15.21 2.04 8.88
N GLU A 87 15.31 0.96 9.62
CA GLU A 87 14.50 -0.24 9.39
C GLU A 87 13.02 0.01 9.70
N ARG A 88 12.71 0.57 10.89
CA ARG A 88 11.34 0.86 11.32
C ARG A 88 10.60 1.81 10.39
N TYR A 89 11.29 2.83 9.88
CA TYR A 89 10.73 3.88 9.04
C TYR A 89 11.33 3.85 7.63
N SER A 90 11.59 2.66 7.07
CA SER A 90 12.32 2.45 5.81
C SER A 90 11.79 3.29 4.65
N ARG A 91 10.48 3.57 4.63
CA ARG A 91 9.84 4.37 3.58
C ARG A 91 10.26 5.84 3.62
N VAL A 92 10.44 6.43 4.81
CA VAL A 92 10.70 7.86 4.99
C VAL A 92 12.12 8.16 5.49
N ALA A 93 12.78 7.22 6.16
CA ALA A 93 14.14 7.42 6.67
C ALA A 93 15.17 7.70 5.57
N ARG A 94 14.90 7.28 4.33
CA ARG A 94 15.75 7.56 3.16
C ARG A 94 15.84 9.05 2.80
N TYR A 95 14.91 9.87 3.25
CA TYR A 95 14.93 11.32 3.03
C TYR A 95 15.73 12.05 4.09
N TYR A 96 16.18 11.34 5.14
CA TYR A 96 16.89 11.95 6.27
C TYR A 96 18.35 11.50 6.27
N ARG A 97 19.25 12.45 6.28
CA ARG A 97 20.65 12.23 6.60
C ARG A 97 20.79 12.16 8.10
N MET A 98 21.40 11.11 8.61
CA MET A 98 21.57 10.86 10.04
C MET A 98 23.06 10.62 10.28
N GLU A 99 23.71 11.50 10.99
CA GLU A 99 25.14 11.52 11.21
C GLU A 99 25.44 11.61 12.69
N TYR A 100 26.41 10.83 13.12
CA TYR A 100 26.90 10.85 14.49
C TYR A 100 28.41 11.17 14.46
N ASP A 101 28.78 12.27 15.12
CA ASP A 101 30.15 12.65 15.35
C ASP A 101 30.62 12.03 16.67
N ALA A 102 31.58 11.10 16.57
CA ALA A 102 32.11 10.37 17.72
C ALA A 102 33.04 11.23 18.56
N GLU A 103 33.75 12.22 17.97
CA GLU A 103 34.66 13.12 18.66
C GLU A 103 33.88 14.18 19.46
N ALA A 104 32.96 14.85 18.79
CA ALA A 104 32.07 15.83 19.42
C ALA A 104 30.96 15.20 20.25
N LYS A 105 30.71 13.87 20.14
CA LYS A 105 29.60 13.14 20.75
C LYS A 105 28.24 13.77 20.46
N THR A 106 28.05 14.23 19.24
CA THR A 106 26.83 14.89 18.78
C THR A 106 26.15 14.08 17.69
N PHE A 107 24.82 14.07 17.73
CA PHE A 107 23.99 13.45 16.70
C PHE A 107 23.24 14.54 15.96
N HIS A 108 23.36 14.54 14.64
CA HIS A 108 22.66 15.48 13.76
C HIS A 108 21.81 14.72 12.75
N TYR A 109 20.68 15.31 12.40
CA TYR A 109 19.86 14.83 11.31
C TYR A 109 19.33 16.00 10.49
N SER A 110 19.22 15.81 9.19
CA SER A 110 18.69 16.81 8.27
C SER A 110 17.80 16.15 7.22
N LEU A 111 16.78 16.89 6.79
CA LEU A 111 15.90 16.47 5.71
C LEU A 111 16.57 16.79 4.36
N ASP A 112 16.62 15.79 3.47
CA ASP A 112 16.96 15.97 2.07
C ASP A 112 15.68 16.28 1.29
N GLU A 113 15.40 17.58 1.11
CA GLU A 113 14.19 18.06 0.44
C GLU A 113 14.11 17.61 -1.02
N ALA A 114 15.26 17.45 -1.69
CA ALA A 114 15.28 17.00 -3.08
C ALA A 114 14.81 15.55 -3.21
N GLN A 115 15.30 14.66 -2.36
CA GLN A 115 14.86 13.27 -2.34
C GLN A 115 13.39 13.15 -1.93
N ARG A 116 12.95 13.95 -0.96
CA ARG A 116 11.55 14.00 -0.53
C ARG A 116 10.64 14.44 -1.67
N ALA A 117 10.97 15.53 -2.35
CA ALA A 117 10.21 16.05 -3.49
C ALA A 117 10.15 15.06 -4.66
N GLN A 118 11.24 14.32 -4.91
CA GLN A 118 11.25 13.28 -5.93
C GLN A 118 10.31 12.12 -5.57
N ALA A 119 10.28 11.71 -4.31
CA ALA A 119 9.36 10.67 -3.86
C ALA A 119 7.88 11.13 -3.91
N GLU A 120 7.60 12.40 -3.63
CA GLU A 120 6.26 12.97 -3.75
C GLU A 120 5.70 12.93 -5.17
N LYS A 121 6.55 13.05 -6.19
CA LYS A 121 6.14 12.92 -7.60
C LYS A 121 5.61 11.52 -7.93
N LEU A 122 6.04 10.51 -7.19
CA LEU A 122 5.62 9.12 -7.38
C LEU A 122 4.37 8.74 -6.57
N ASP A 123 3.86 9.65 -5.72
CA ASP A 123 2.66 9.37 -4.93
C ASP A 123 1.45 9.08 -5.83
N GLY A 124 0.73 8.03 -5.46
CA GLY A 124 -0.43 7.57 -6.23
C GLY A 124 -0.09 6.81 -7.50
N SER A 125 1.19 6.69 -7.85
CA SER A 125 1.63 5.96 -9.04
C SER A 125 1.71 4.46 -8.77
N TYR A 126 1.33 3.67 -9.78
CA TYR A 126 1.56 2.24 -9.82
C TYR A 126 1.68 1.76 -11.26
N LEU A 127 2.35 0.62 -11.43
CA LEU A 127 2.61 0.03 -12.73
C LEU A 127 1.85 -1.28 -12.85
N LEU A 128 1.11 -1.43 -13.93
CA LEU A 128 0.56 -2.70 -14.36
C LEU A 128 1.46 -3.27 -15.46
N LYS A 129 1.66 -4.58 -15.44
CA LYS A 129 2.43 -5.30 -16.43
C LYS A 129 1.58 -6.43 -16.98
N THR A 130 1.55 -6.56 -18.30
CA THR A 130 0.88 -7.64 -19.01
C THR A 130 1.70 -8.05 -20.23
N ASP A 131 1.58 -9.29 -20.63
CA ASP A 131 2.12 -9.86 -21.87
C ASP A 131 1.23 -9.62 -23.09
N ARG A 132 0.01 -9.11 -22.87
CA ARG A 132 -0.91 -8.75 -23.96
C ARG A 132 -0.54 -7.42 -24.56
N GLU A 133 -0.35 -7.40 -25.87
CA GLU A 133 0.01 -6.21 -26.65
C GLU A 133 -1.20 -5.55 -27.34
N ASP A 134 -2.34 -6.25 -27.39
CA ASP A 134 -3.57 -5.84 -28.06
C ASP A 134 -4.46 -4.91 -27.24
N LEU A 135 -4.11 -4.67 -25.96
CA LEU A 135 -4.92 -3.88 -25.05
C LEU A 135 -4.56 -2.39 -25.09
N SER A 136 -5.58 -1.54 -25.10
CA SER A 136 -5.42 -0.12 -24.76
C SER A 136 -5.14 0.06 -23.27
N ALA A 137 -4.61 1.24 -22.89
CA ALA A 137 -4.33 1.55 -21.48
C ALA A 137 -5.58 1.50 -20.59
N ASP A 138 -6.73 1.90 -21.12
CA ASP A 138 -8.01 1.87 -20.42
C ASP A 138 -8.51 0.45 -20.22
N GLU A 139 -8.48 -0.38 -21.25
CA GLU A 139 -8.88 -1.78 -21.17
C GLU A 139 -8.02 -2.58 -20.18
N ALA A 140 -6.69 -2.44 -20.28
CA ALA A 140 -5.78 -3.10 -19.34
C ALA A 140 -6.06 -2.71 -17.89
N TRP A 141 -6.34 -1.43 -17.64
CA TRP A 141 -6.71 -0.96 -16.32
C TRP A 141 -8.07 -1.50 -15.85
N ARG A 142 -9.09 -1.56 -16.73
CA ARG A 142 -10.40 -2.13 -16.40
C ARG A 142 -10.32 -3.60 -16.06
N ILE A 143 -9.54 -4.37 -16.83
CA ILE A 143 -9.28 -5.80 -16.55
C ILE A 143 -8.63 -5.96 -15.17
N TYR A 144 -7.62 -5.14 -14.85
CA TYR A 144 -7.01 -5.16 -13.52
C TYR A 144 -8.02 -4.89 -12.39
N ILE A 145 -8.90 -3.91 -12.56
CA ILE A 145 -9.94 -3.64 -11.56
C ILE A 145 -10.93 -4.80 -11.45
N LEU A 146 -11.29 -5.44 -12.55
CA LEU A 146 -12.15 -6.61 -12.54
C LEU A 146 -11.50 -7.77 -11.77
N LEU A 147 -10.21 -8.03 -11.98
CA LEU A 147 -9.45 -9.03 -11.23
C LEU A 147 -9.43 -8.73 -9.72
N THR A 148 -9.22 -7.48 -9.32
CA THR A 148 -9.25 -7.11 -7.90
C THR A 148 -10.63 -7.31 -7.26
N ARG A 149 -11.71 -7.13 -8.03
CA ARG A 149 -13.09 -7.43 -7.58
C ARG A 149 -13.32 -8.92 -7.43
N ALA A 150 -12.84 -9.72 -8.39
CA ALA A 150 -12.89 -11.17 -8.31
C ALA A 150 -12.13 -11.70 -7.08
N GLU A 151 -10.92 -11.22 -6.83
CA GLU A 151 -10.16 -11.55 -5.63
C GLU A 151 -10.91 -11.20 -4.33
N ALA A 152 -11.55 -10.03 -4.29
CA ALA A 152 -12.35 -9.61 -3.14
C ALA A 152 -13.56 -10.53 -2.93
N ALA A 153 -14.22 -10.97 -4.01
CA ALA A 153 -15.32 -11.92 -3.96
C ALA A 153 -14.85 -13.28 -3.41
N PHE A 154 -13.75 -13.84 -3.94
CA PHE A 154 -13.16 -15.06 -3.42
C PHE A 154 -12.73 -14.97 -1.96
N ARG A 155 -12.19 -13.83 -1.53
CA ARG A 155 -11.85 -13.60 -0.13
C ARG A 155 -13.09 -13.60 0.76
N THR A 156 -14.19 -13.02 0.30
CA THR A 156 -15.48 -13.02 1.01
C THR A 156 -16.02 -14.44 1.14
N LEU A 157 -15.95 -15.25 0.07
CA LEU A 157 -16.33 -16.67 0.12
C LEU A 157 -15.53 -17.44 1.16
N LYS A 158 -14.20 -17.27 1.16
CA LYS A 158 -13.31 -18.04 2.04
C LYS A 158 -13.46 -17.73 3.53
N SER A 159 -13.67 -16.47 3.93
CA SER A 159 -13.66 -16.05 5.33
C SER A 159 -15.03 -15.71 5.89
N PRO A 160 -15.75 -14.69 5.39
CA PRO A 160 -17.03 -14.30 5.97
C PRO A 160 -18.13 -15.35 5.79
N LEU A 161 -18.15 -16.06 4.66
CA LEU A 161 -19.15 -17.08 4.37
C LEU A 161 -18.75 -18.47 4.87
N GLY A 162 -17.51 -18.63 5.36
CA GLY A 162 -17.06 -19.87 5.97
C GLY A 162 -16.98 -21.06 4.99
N GLU A 163 -16.85 -20.81 3.67
CA GLU A 163 -16.65 -21.88 2.69
C GLU A 163 -15.39 -22.70 3.00
N ARG A 164 -14.39 -22.08 3.61
CA ARG A 164 -13.17 -22.73 4.07
C ARG A 164 -12.73 -22.22 5.45
N PRO A 165 -12.22 -23.13 6.29
CA PRO A 165 -12.04 -24.57 6.10
C PRO A 165 -13.34 -25.35 6.21
N VAL A 166 -13.51 -26.38 5.35
CA VAL A 166 -14.61 -27.33 5.45
C VAL A 166 -14.21 -28.43 6.42
N PHE A 167 -14.91 -28.52 7.56
CA PHE A 167 -14.63 -29.49 8.63
C PHE A 167 -15.41 -30.81 8.45
N HIS A 168 -16.17 -30.95 7.37
CA HIS A 168 -16.94 -32.14 7.09
C HIS A 168 -16.10 -33.17 6.32
N HIS A 169 -16.21 -34.45 6.72
CA HIS A 169 -15.49 -35.56 6.10
C HIS A 169 -16.37 -36.41 5.17
N LYS A 170 -17.70 -36.26 5.24
CA LYS A 170 -18.66 -36.98 4.38
C LYS A 170 -19.00 -36.11 3.17
N GLU A 171 -18.89 -36.68 1.97
CA GLU A 171 -19.11 -36.00 0.69
C GLU A 171 -20.42 -35.20 0.67
N GLY A 172 -21.55 -35.81 0.95
CA GLY A 172 -22.85 -35.10 0.94
C GLY A 172 -22.96 -33.97 1.95
N ARG A 173 -22.18 -33.98 3.06
CA ARG A 173 -22.11 -32.85 3.98
C ARG A 173 -21.21 -31.73 3.47
N VAL A 174 -20.16 -32.07 2.72
CA VAL A 174 -19.28 -31.10 2.06
C VAL A 174 -20.07 -30.38 0.97
N GLU A 175 -20.79 -31.12 0.13
CA GLU A 175 -21.64 -30.56 -0.94
C GLU A 175 -22.73 -29.65 -0.35
N ALA A 176 -23.44 -30.11 0.68
CA ALA A 176 -24.47 -29.31 1.36
C ALA A 176 -23.90 -28.02 1.95
N HIS A 177 -22.70 -28.07 2.57
CA HIS A 177 -22.04 -26.91 3.09
C HIS A 177 -21.68 -25.89 1.99
N ILE A 178 -21.08 -26.35 0.89
CA ILE A 178 -20.75 -25.51 -0.27
C ILE A 178 -22.02 -24.91 -0.88
N PHE A 179 -23.08 -25.73 -1.05
CA PHE A 179 -24.35 -25.26 -1.57
C PHE A 179 -24.96 -24.15 -0.72
N LEU A 180 -24.97 -24.30 0.61
CA LEU A 180 -25.47 -23.27 1.53
C LEU A 180 -24.65 -21.98 1.44
N CYS A 181 -23.31 -22.07 1.38
CA CYS A 181 -22.46 -20.90 1.25
C CYS A 181 -22.71 -20.14 -0.07
N LEU A 182 -22.87 -20.87 -1.19
CA LEU A 182 -23.19 -20.28 -2.50
C LEU A 182 -24.61 -19.69 -2.53
N SER A 183 -25.59 -20.34 -1.90
CA SER A 183 -26.97 -19.88 -1.82
C SER A 183 -27.08 -18.55 -1.04
N LEU A 184 -26.29 -18.37 0.01
CA LEU A 184 -26.22 -17.11 0.75
C LEU A 184 -25.78 -15.93 -0.12
N ILE A 185 -24.97 -16.15 -1.14
CA ILE A 185 -24.57 -15.11 -2.10
C ILE A 185 -25.78 -14.65 -2.91
N HIS A 186 -26.59 -15.58 -3.41
CA HIS A 186 -27.81 -15.29 -4.17
C HIS A 186 -28.85 -14.54 -3.32
N ILE A 187 -28.96 -14.87 -2.04
CA ILE A 187 -29.87 -14.22 -1.12
C ILE A 187 -29.38 -12.79 -0.76
N SER A 188 -28.05 -12.60 -0.72
CA SER A 188 -27.43 -11.31 -0.38
C SER A 188 -27.37 -10.31 -1.54
N GLU A 189 -27.60 -10.74 -2.78
CA GLU A 189 -27.59 -9.91 -4.01
C GLU A 189 -28.95 -9.91 -4.80
N PRO A 190 -30.13 -9.83 -4.16
CA PRO A 190 -31.39 -9.88 -4.89
C PRO A 190 -31.70 -8.63 -5.74
N THR A 191 -30.91 -7.57 -5.65
CA THR A 191 -31.27 -6.24 -6.20
C THR A 191 -30.54 -5.87 -7.49
N ARG A 192 -29.72 -6.73 -8.07
CA ARG A 192 -28.96 -6.39 -9.29
C ARG A 192 -29.54 -6.87 -10.61
N GLN A 193 -30.66 -7.58 -10.61
CA GLN A 193 -31.31 -8.10 -11.84
C GLN A 193 -32.63 -7.39 -12.17
N ALA A 194 -33.01 -6.33 -11.48
CA ALA A 194 -34.22 -5.57 -11.73
C ALA A 194 -33.94 -4.09 -12.04
N GLU A 195 -33.13 -3.84 -13.07
CA GLU A 195 -33.09 -2.58 -13.83
C GLU A 195 -32.55 -2.84 -15.22
#